data_443cf8c7ca6e336b772e8b82e2c554de
#
_entry.id   443cf8c7ca6e336b772e8b82e2c554de
#
_cell.length_a   1.000
_cell.length_b   1.000
_cell.length_c   1.000
_cell.angle_alpha   90.00
_cell.angle_beta   90.00
_cell.angle_gamma   90.00
#
_symmetry.space_group_name_H-M   'P 1'
#
loop_
_entity.id
_entity.type
_entity.pdbx_description
1 polymer ?
#
loop_
_entity_poly.entity_id
_entity_poly.type
_entity_poly.pdbx_seq_one_letter_code
_entity_poly.pdbx_strand_id
1 'polypeptide(L)'
;MPARAQNPISVVTGGTGFLGSHLTDRLLAEGHCVIAIDNLITGNTANIGHLAGDANYRFIEHNVSDFIFLPEEKIDYVFHFASPASPIDYLELPIPTLKVGALGTHNALGLAKAKTAAFILASTSEVYGDPLVHPQKEDYWGNVNPIGPRGVYDEAKRFAEAMTMAYHRYHRIDTKIVRIFNTYGPRMRLRDGRVVPAFIGQALSGQPLSVFGDGSQTRSFCYVSDLIDGIFKLAMSDFHEPVNLGNPREMTIKQFADEIIRLTGTRATTEFKPLPVDDPKVRQPDISRAKEILDWEPRVRFEEGIKKTIEYFRESLAAPR
;
A
#
# COMPACT_ATOMS: atom_id res chain seq x y z
N MET A 1 -28.78 30.41 -10.94
CA MET A 1 -28.66 28.99 -10.57
C MET A 1 -27.37 28.88 -9.77
N PRO A 2 -27.32 28.26 -8.57
CA PRO A 2 -26.06 28.02 -7.90
C PRO A 2 -25.20 27.14 -8.81
N ALA A 3 -23.93 27.53 -8.99
CA ALA A 3 -22.96 26.72 -9.73
C ALA A 3 -22.97 25.31 -9.11
N ARG A 4 -23.18 24.26 -9.91
CA ARG A 4 -22.95 22.87 -9.45
C ARG A 4 -21.52 22.84 -8.92
N ALA A 5 -21.37 22.45 -7.65
CA ALA A 5 -20.04 22.18 -7.11
C ALA A 5 -19.36 21.19 -8.06
N GLN A 6 -18.25 21.58 -8.64
CA GLN A 6 -17.48 20.65 -9.46
C GLN A 6 -16.98 19.51 -8.58
N ASN A 7 -17.09 18.27 -9.08
CA ASN A 7 -16.56 17.10 -8.40
C ASN A 7 -15.07 17.30 -8.13
N PRO A 8 -14.55 16.92 -6.96
CA PRO A 8 -13.12 17.00 -6.69
C PRO A 8 -12.32 16.16 -7.70
N ILE A 9 -11.17 16.66 -8.13
CA ILE A 9 -10.26 15.94 -9.03
C ILE A 9 -9.11 15.36 -8.24
N SER A 10 -8.98 14.04 -8.28
CA SER A 10 -7.93 13.29 -7.60
C SER A 10 -6.99 12.62 -8.60
N VAL A 11 -5.69 12.78 -8.39
CA VAL A 11 -4.65 12.04 -9.10
C VAL A 11 -4.17 10.90 -8.23
N VAL A 12 -4.14 9.67 -8.76
CA VAL A 12 -3.64 8.48 -8.07
C VAL A 12 -2.46 7.92 -8.86
N THR A 13 -1.23 8.12 -8.40
CA THR A 13 -0.07 7.46 -8.99
C THR A 13 0.05 6.02 -8.47
N GLY A 14 0.47 5.07 -9.31
CA GLY A 14 0.35 3.64 -8.98
C GLY A 14 -1.10 3.16 -9.03
N GLY A 15 -1.94 3.80 -9.85
CA GLY A 15 -3.40 3.61 -9.87
C GLY A 15 -3.86 2.24 -10.37
N THR A 16 -3.02 1.49 -11.08
CA THR A 16 -3.32 0.11 -11.52
C THR A 16 -2.78 -0.95 -10.56
N GLY A 17 -2.04 -0.54 -9.52
CA GLY A 17 -1.54 -1.41 -8.46
C GLY A 17 -2.64 -1.88 -7.50
N PHE A 18 -2.26 -2.75 -6.56
CA PHE A 18 -3.18 -3.29 -5.55
C PHE A 18 -3.93 -2.18 -4.79
N LEU A 19 -3.22 -1.34 -4.04
CA LEU A 19 -3.86 -0.29 -3.24
C LEU A 19 -4.41 0.84 -4.08
N GLY A 20 -3.69 1.24 -5.15
CA GLY A 20 -4.10 2.35 -6.03
C GLY A 20 -5.44 2.08 -6.70
N SER A 21 -5.70 0.86 -7.16
CA SER A 21 -6.97 0.50 -7.81
C SER A 21 -8.15 0.49 -6.83
N HIS A 22 -7.95 0.02 -5.60
CA HIS A 22 -8.99 0.09 -4.55
C HIS A 22 -9.25 1.54 -4.09
N LEU A 23 -8.21 2.37 -4.01
CA LEU A 23 -8.37 3.80 -3.70
C LEU A 23 -9.12 4.52 -4.82
N THR A 24 -8.82 4.20 -6.08
CA THR A 24 -9.56 4.72 -7.24
C THR A 24 -11.04 4.43 -7.12
N ASP A 25 -11.44 3.18 -6.82
CA ASP A 25 -12.84 2.81 -6.63
C ASP A 25 -13.50 3.61 -5.50
N ARG A 26 -12.80 3.77 -4.37
CA ARG A 26 -13.32 4.56 -3.25
C ARG A 26 -13.53 6.02 -3.62
N LEU A 27 -12.56 6.64 -4.28
CA LEU A 27 -12.65 8.05 -4.69
C LEU A 27 -13.81 8.28 -5.67
N LEU A 28 -14.00 7.39 -6.66
CA LEU A 28 -15.13 7.45 -7.57
C LEU A 28 -16.46 7.31 -6.83
N ALA A 29 -16.54 6.39 -5.86
CA ALA A 29 -17.74 6.21 -5.03
C ALA A 29 -18.06 7.44 -4.16
N GLU A 30 -17.05 8.22 -3.78
CA GLU A 30 -17.19 9.49 -3.06
C GLU A 30 -17.45 10.70 -4.01
N GLY A 31 -17.61 10.44 -5.31
CA GLY A 31 -17.98 11.45 -6.31
C GLY A 31 -16.78 12.23 -6.88
N HIS A 32 -15.55 11.75 -6.71
CA HIS A 32 -14.38 12.37 -7.33
C HIS A 32 -14.29 12.02 -8.83
N CYS A 33 -13.68 12.91 -9.62
CA CYS A 33 -13.08 12.54 -10.89
C CYS A 33 -11.66 12.04 -10.61
N VAL A 34 -11.29 10.87 -11.15
CA VAL A 34 -10.00 10.23 -10.84
C VAL A 34 -9.13 10.11 -12.08
N ILE A 35 -7.90 10.59 -11.98
CA ILE A 35 -6.83 10.42 -12.96
C ILE A 35 -5.82 9.43 -12.38
N ALA A 36 -5.82 8.20 -12.88
CA ALA A 36 -4.85 7.18 -12.49
C ALA A 36 -3.61 7.28 -13.39
N ILE A 37 -2.42 7.31 -12.77
CA ILE A 37 -1.13 7.33 -13.47
C ILE A 37 -0.34 6.08 -13.05
N ASP A 38 0.14 5.30 -14.02
CA ASP A 38 0.96 4.11 -13.77
C ASP A 38 1.85 3.82 -14.98
N ASN A 39 3.02 3.24 -14.79
CA ASN A 39 3.90 2.79 -15.87
C ASN A 39 3.85 1.27 -16.09
N LEU A 40 2.94 0.59 -15.41
CA LEU A 40 2.67 -0.84 -15.49
C LEU A 40 3.86 -1.76 -15.14
N ILE A 41 4.92 -1.23 -14.53
CA ILE A 41 6.10 -2.03 -14.17
C ILE A 41 5.76 -3.14 -13.16
N THR A 42 4.81 -2.88 -12.26
CA THR A 42 4.23 -3.85 -11.31
C THR A 42 2.71 -3.79 -11.29
N GLY A 43 2.11 -2.78 -11.91
CA GLY A 43 0.68 -2.59 -12.04
C GLY A 43 0.04 -3.54 -13.05
N ASN A 44 -1.30 -3.68 -13.00
CA ASN A 44 -2.05 -4.51 -13.91
C ASN A 44 -3.35 -3.80 -14.30
N THR A 45 -3.55 -3.56 -15.60
CA THR A 45 -4.76 -2.92 -16.13
C THR A 45 -6.05 -3.73 -15.86
N ALA A 46 -5.96 -5.04 -15.61
CA ALA A 46 -7.09 -5.84 -15.18
C ALA A 46 -7.72 -5.34 -13.86
N ASN A 47 -6.93 -4.70 -12.98
CA ASN A 47 -7.41 -4.15 -11.72
C ASN A 47 -8.36 -2.94 -11.90
N ILE A 48 -8.33 -2.31 -13.08
CA ILE A 48 -9.11 -1.12 -13.44
C ILE A 48 -10.02 -1.35 -14.65
N GLY A 49 -10.06 -2.57 -15.21
CA GLY A 49 -10.83 -2.89 -16.42
C GLY A 49 -12.33 -2.62 -16.27
N HIS A 50 -12.88 -2.75 -15.05
CA HIS A 50 -14.29 -2.45 -14.73
C HIS A 50 -14.62 -0.95 -14.83
N LEU A 51 -13.62 -0.06 -14.87
CA LEU A 51 -13.78 1.40 -15.00
C LEU A 51 -13.74 1.87 -16.46
N ALA A 52 -13.64 0.95 -17.42
CA ALA A 52 -13.62 1.29 -18.83
C ALA A 52 -14.94 1.98 -19.23
N GLY A 53 -14.84 3.21 -19.77
CA GLY A 53 -16.00 4.00 -20.16
C GLY A 53 -16.64 4.84 -19.06
N ASP A 54 -16.16 4.79 -17.83
CA ASP A 54 -16.60 5.72 -16.78
C ASP A 54 -16.13 7.16 -17.09
N ALA A 55 -17.08 8.09 -17.21
CA ALA A 55 -16.79 9.49 -17.54
C ALA A 55 -15.98 10.23 -16.46
N ASN A 56 -15.98 9.74 -15.23
CA ASN A 56 -15.23 10.31 -14.11
C ASN A 56 -13.85 9.66 -13.92
N TYR A 57 -13.46 8.72 -14.80
CA TYR A 57 -12.19 8.01 -14.70
C TYR A 57 -11.35 8.18 -15.97
N ARG A 58 -10.04 8.42 -15.76
CA ARG A 58 -9.05 8.44 -16.83
C ARG A 58 -7.77 7.74 -16.40
N PHE A 59 -7.25 6.86 -17.23
CA PHE A 59 -5.93 6.25 -17.07
C PHE A 59 -4.90 6.91 -17.98
N ILE A 60 -3.71 7.16 -17.44
CA ILE A 60 -2.55 7.68 -18.18
C ILE A 60 -1.36 6.75 -17.88
N GLU A 61 -0.84 6.10 -18.92
CA GLU A 61 0.39 5.35 -18.84
C GLU A 61 1.58 6.34 -18.83
N HIS A 62 2.23 6.47 -17.68
CA HIS A 62 3.35 7.39 -17.49
C HIS A 62 4.23 6.99 -16.31
N ASN A 63 5.55 7.19 -16.46
CA ASN A 63 6.51 6.99 -15.39
C ASN A 63 6.62 8.25 -14.53
N VAL A 64 6.21 8.19 -13.28
CA VAL A 64 6.24 9.34 -12.36
C VAL A 64 7.64 9.82 -11.98
N SER A 65 8.70 9.03 -12.30
CA SER A 65 10.08 9.52 -12.19
C SER A 65 10.42 10.58 -13.26
N ASP A 66 9.60 10.68 -14.30
CA ASP A 66 9.65 11.75 -15.31
C ASP A 66 8.69 12.87 -14.93
N PHE A 67 8.82 14.03 -15.58
CA PHE A 67 7.99 15.19 -15.28
C PHE A 67 6.50 14.91 -15.53
N ILE A 68 5.66 15.19 -14.54
CA ILE A 68 4.21 14.97 -14.63
C ILE A 68 3.53 16.27 -15.07
N PHE A 69 2.94 16.27 -16.25
CA PHE A 69 2.12 17.37 -16.75
C PHE A 69 0.66 16.94 -16.91
N LEU A 70 -0.23 17.67 -16.27
CA LEU A 70 -1.68 17.50 -16.41
C LEU A 70 -2.31 18.84 -16.79
N PRO A 71 -3.12 18.88 -17.88
CA PRO A 71 -3.69 20.13 -18.40
C PRO A 71 -4.83 20.68 -17.54
N GLU A 72 -5.41 19.89 -16.64
CA GLU A 72 -6.47 20.30 -15.74
C GLU A 72 -6.06 21.56 -14.98
N GLU A 73 -6.90 22.61 -14.98
CA GLU A 73 -6.62 23.86 -14.25
C GLU A 73 -6.58 23.64 -12.75
N LYS A 74 -7.46 22.77 -12.22
CA LYS A 74 -7.59 22.42 -10.83
C LYS A 74 -7.35 20.93 -10.61
N ILE A 75 -6.61 20.57 -9.58
CA ILE A 75 -6.50 19.25 -8.98
C ILE A 75 -6.62 19.45 -7.48
N ASP A 76 -7.49 18.68 -6.83
CA ASP A 76 -7.74 18.84 -5.39
C ASP A 76 -6.84 17.93 -4.55
N TYR A 77 -6.52 16.72 -5.05
CA TYR A 77 -5.72 15.73 -4.32
C TYR A 77 -4.72 15.03 -5.23
N VAL A 78 -3.52 14.77 -4.70
CA VAL A 78 -2.49 13.92 -5.32
C VAL A 78 -2.15 12.79 -4.35
N PHE A 79 -2.59 11.59 -4.65
CA PHE A 79 -2.27 10.38 -3.91
C PHE A 79 -1.05 9.70 -4.55
N HIS A 80 0.09 9.74 -3.88
CA HIS A 80 1.33 9.18 -4.40
C HIS A 80 1.55 7.76 -3.88
N PHE A 81 1.10 6.76 -4.66
CA PHE A 81 1.14 5.33 -4.36
C PHE A 81 2.08 4.55 -5.27
N ALA A 82 2.63 5.16 -6.32
CA ALA A 82 3.57 4.52 -7.22
C ALA A 82 4.85 4.10 -6.48
N SER A 83 5.10 2.81 -6.42
CA SER A 83 6.36 2.20 -5.96
C SER A 83 6.33 0.70 -6.18
N PRO A 84 7.42 0.06 -6.61
CA PRO A 84 7.63 -1.37 -6.39
C PRO A 84 7.67 -1.62 -4.88
N ALA A 85 6.67 -2.32 -4.34
CA ALA A 85 6.44 -2.37 -2.88
C ALA A 85 6.52 -3.80 -2.30
N SER A 86 6.75 -4.80 -3.13
CA SER A 86 6.95 -6.17 -2.66
C SER A 86 8.45 -6.51 -2.57
N PRO A 87 8.85 -7.43 -1.67
CA PRO A 87 10.24 -7.84 -1.54
C PRO A 87 10.87 -8.31 -2.85
N ILE A 88 10.13 -9.05 -3.67
CA ILE A 88 10.60 -9.49 -4.99
C ILE A 88 10.82 -8.29 -5.90
N ASP A 89 9.83 -7.39 -6.00
CA ASP A 89 9.89 -6.27 -6.92
C ASP A 89 11.03 -5.32 -6.63
N TYR A 90 11.21 -4.86 -5.38
CA TYR A 90 12.26 -3.88 -5.10
C TYR A 90 13.67 -4.49 -5.12
N LEU A 91 13.81 -5.82 -4.94
CA LEU A 91 15.08 -6.51 -5.11
C LEU A 91 15.43 -6.72 -6.58
N GLU A 92 14.44 -6.97 -7.44
CA GLU A 92 14.63 -7.09 -8.89
C GLU A 92 14.74 -5.72 -9.58
N LEU A 93 14.11 -4.69 -9.02
CA LEU A 93 14.02 -3.34 -9.55
C LEU A 93 14.62 -2.28 -8.59
N PRO A 94 15.86 -2.46 -8.09
CA PRO A 94 16.40 -1.60 -7.02
C PRO A 94 16.51 -0.13 -7.45
N ILE A 95 17.04 0.13 -8.64
CA ILE A 95 17.22 1.50 -9.14
C ILE A 95 15.89 2.17 -9.48
N PRO A 96 14.93 1.54 -10.17
CA PRO A 96 13.58 2.09 -10.32
C PRO A 96 12.91 2.42 -8.98
N THR A 97 13.06 1.58 -7.95
CA THR A 97 12.50 1.81 -6.61
C THR A 97 13.09 3.06 -5.95
N LEU A 98 14.41 3.25 -6.00
CA LEU A 98 15.04 4.46 -5.49
C LEU A 98 14.62 5.71 -6.29
N LYS A 99 14.55 5.60 -7.64
CA LYS A 99 14.12 6.73 -8.49
C LYS A 99 12.69 7.16 -8.19
N VAL A 100 11.75 6.23 -8.04
CA VAL A 100 10.36 6.60 -7.73
C VAL A 100 10.25 7.19 -6.33
N GLY A 101 11.00 6.69 -5.34
CA GLY A 101 11.05 7.27 -4.00
C GLY A 101 11.60 8.70 -3.98
N ALA A 102 12.57 9.02 -4.83
CA ALA A 102 13.19 10.35 -4.92
C ALA A 102 12.51 11.24 -5.98
N LEU A 103 12.73 10.92 -7.26
CA LEU A 103 12.25 11.74 -8.38
C LEU A 103 10.73 11.68 -8.51
N GLY A 104 10.12 10.48 -8.34
CA GLY A 104 8.67 10.34 -8.39
C GLY A 104 7.97 11.14 -7.30
N THR A 105 8.48 11.10 -6.08
CA THR A 105 7.94 11.91 -4.98
C THR A 105 8.12 13.41 -5.25
N HIS A 106 9.30 13.81 -5.74
CA HIS A 106 9.56 15.22 -6.12
C HIS A 106 8.58 15.71 -7.20
N ASN A 107 8.39 14.94 -8.26
CA ASN A 107 7.50 15.31 -9.36
C ASN A 107 6.03 15.37 -8.92
N ALA A 108 5.58 14.41 -8.10
CA ALA A 108 4.22 14.40 -7.59
C ALA A 108 3.96 15.55 -6.61
N LEU A 109 4.93 15.92 -5.74
CA LEU A 109 4.89 17.11 -4.90
C LEU A 109 4.94 18.40 -5.75
N GLY A 110 5.70 18.40 -6.85
CA GLY A 110 5.74 19.50 -7.81
C GLY A 110 4.38 19.75 -8.46
N LEU A 111 3.67 18.66 -8.86
CA LEU A 111 2.31 18.72 -9.36
C LEU A 111 1.35 19.26 -8.29
N ALA A 112 1.39 18.73 -7.07
CA ALA A 112 0.54 19.18 -5.97
C ALA A 112 0.77 20.68 -5.68
N LYS A 113 2.02 21.13 -5.66
CA LYS A 113 2.37 22.55 -5.51
C LYS A 113 1.80 23.42 -6.63
N ALA A 114 1.98 23.01 -7.89
CA ALA A 114 1.54 23.78 -9.07
C ALA A 114 0.00 23.91 -9.13
N LYS A 115 -0.73 22.94 -8.59
CA LYS A 115 -2.20 22.90 -8.58
C LYS A 115 -2.83 23.29 -7.25
N THR A 116 -2.04 23.63 -6.24
CA THR A 116 -2.50 23.89 -4.86
C THR A 116 -3.34 22.71 -4.31
N ALA A 117 -2.91 21.49 -4.63
CA ALA A 117 -3.58 20.24 -4.24
C ALA A 117 -3.04 19.73 -2.90
N ALA A 118 -3.88 19.03 -2.14
CA ALA A 118 -3.43 18.22 -1.03
C ALA A 118 -2.60 17.02 -1.55
N PHE A 119 -1.51 16.68 -0.86
CA PHE A 119 -0.61 15.59 -1.22
C PHE A 119 -0.62 14.48 -0.18
N ILE A 120 -0.91 13.27 -0.59
CA ILE A 120 -0.99 12.10 0.29
C ILE A 120 0.08 11.10 -0.11
N LEU A 121 1.07 10.89 0.77
CA LEU A 121 2.15 9.93 0.58
C LEU A 121 1.77 8.55 1.14
N ALA A 122 1.80 7.52 0.29
CA ALA A 122 1.83 6.14 0.73
C ALA A 122 3.24 5.79 1.24
N SER A 123 3.47 5.98 2.53
CA SER A 123 4.63 5.45 3.24
C SER A 123 4.34 4.02 3.72
N THR A 124 5.18 3.48 4.58
CA THR A 124 5.17 2.07 4.95
C THR A 124 5.66 1.85 6.38
N SER A 125 5.27 0.75 6.99
CA SER A 125 5.88 0.28 8.24
C SER A 125 7.37 -0.10 8.10
N GLU A 126 7.87 -0.26 6.87
CA GLU A 126 9.29 -0.56 6.63
C GLU A 126 10.21 0.60 7.04
N VAL A 127 9.71 1.84 7.17
CA VAL A 127 10.48 2.97 7.73
C VAL A 127 10.95 2.73 9.16
N TYR A 128 10.35 1.78 9.85
CA TYR A 128 10.76 1.36 11.21
C TYR A 128 11.89 0.32 11.20
N GLY A 129 12.20 -0.31 10.08
CA GLY A 129 13.24 -1.34 9.96
C GLY A 129 12.96 -2.60 10.78
N ASP A 130 13.97 -3.15 11.44
CA ASP A 130 13.85 -4.17 12.50
C ASP A 130 13.63 -3.45 13.84
N PRO A 131 12.39 -3.26 14.28
CA PRO A 131 12.08 -2.28 15.32
C PRO A 131 12.50 -2.75 16.70
N LEU A 132 13.10 -1.82 17.48
CA LEU A 132 13.43 -1.98 18.89
C LEU A 132 12.27 -1.58 19.83
N VAL A 133 11.20 -0.99 19.27
CA VAL A 133 9.99 -0.58 19.98
C VAL A 133 8.79 -1.37 19.45
N HIS A 134 7.99 -1.93 20.37
CA HIS A 134 6.84 -2.77 20.03
C HIS A 134 5.66 -2.48 20.98
N PRO A 135 4.45 -2.20 20.47
CA PRO A 135 4.10 -1.90 19.07
C PRO A 135 4.79 -0.63 18.58
N GLN A 136 4.90 -0.48 17.23
CA GLN A 136 5.55 0.68 16.61
C GLN A 136 4.64 1.91 16.65
N LYS A 137 5.16 3.01 17.26
CA LYS A 137 4.52 4.33 17.29
C LYS A 137 5.12 5.27 16.26
N GLU A 138 4.38 6.29 15.86
CA GLU A 138 4.82 7.22 14.81
C GLU A 138 6.01 8.11 15.22
N ASP A 139 6.24 8.33 16.50
CA ASP A 139 7.39 9.06 17.06
C ASP A 139 8.68 8.22 17.12
N TYR A 140 8.60 6.91 16.89
CA TYR A 140 9.76 6.05 16.77
C TYR A 140 10.44 6.22 15.40
N TRP A 141 11.74 6.58 15.41
CA TRP A 141 12.49 6.89 14.19
C TRP A 141 12.96 5.68 13.39
N GLY A 142 12.84 4.50 13.98
CA GLY A 142 13.19 3.25 13.31
C GLY A 142 14.63 2.78 13.57
N ASN A 143 14.89 1.55 13.11
CA ASN A 143 16.19 0.89 13.15
C ASN A 143 16.40 0.20 11.78
N VAL A 144 16.81 0.98 10.78
CA VAL A 144 16.96 0.56 9.39
C VAL A 144 18.43 0.31 9.07
N ASN A 145 18.70 -0.79 8.35
CA ASN A 145 20.02 -1.04 7.72
C ASN A 145 20.06 -0.35 6.34
N PRO A 146 20.67 0.85 6.20
CA PRO A 146 20.60 1.63 4.97
C PRO A 146 21.38 1.02 3.80
N ILE A 147 22.32 0.12 4.06
CA ILE A 147 23.14 -0.54 3.04
C ILE A 147 22.76 -2.01 2.84
N GLY A 148 21.81 -2.52 3.62
CA GLY A 148 21.28 -3.87 3.46
C GLY A 148 20.40 -3.99 2.20
N PRO A 149 20.08 -5.23 1.77
CA PRO A 149 19.30 -5.44 0.55
C PRO A 149 17.89 -4.82 0.61
N ARG A 150 17.31 -4.69 1.78
CA ARG A 150 15.99 -4.03 2.00
C ARG A 150 16.11 -2.51 2.02
N GLY A 151 17.29 -1.96 2.31
CA GLY A 151 17.53 -0.51 2.38
C GLY A 151 17.11 0.25 1.13
N VAL A 152 17.06 -0.40 -0.03
CA VAL A 152 16.53 0.17 -1.27
C VAL A 152 15.11 0.70 -1.12
N TYR A 153 14.21 -0.09 -0.53
CA TYR A 153 12.83 0.30 -0.33
C TYR A 153 12.65 1.16 0.93
N ASP A 154 13.29 0.74 2.01
CA ASP A 154 13.17 1.39 3.31
C ASP A 154 13.64 2.85 3.23
N GLU A 155 14.83 3.10 2.67
CA GLU A 155 15.37 4.46 2.51
C GLU A 155 14.65 5.27 1.43
N ALA A 156 14.15 4.63 0.35
CA ALA A 156 13.30 5.33 -0.63
C ALA A 156 12.06 5.92 0.05
N LYS A 157 11.42 5.20 0.96
CA LYS A 157 10.23 5.66 1.69
C LYS A 157 10.59 6.67 2.79
N ARG A 158 11.68 6.47 3.53
CA ARG A 158 12.17 7.44 4.52
C ARG A 158 12.53 8.79 3.86
N PHE A 159 13.20 8.75 2.71
CA PHE A 159 13.48 9.94 1.90
C PHE A 159 12.19 10.63 1.43
N ALA A 160 11.20 9.86 0.95
CA ALA A 160 9.91 10.40 0.53
C ALA A 160 9.17 11.10 1.68
N GLU A 161 9.18 10.56 2.91
CA GLU A 161 8.62 11.23 4.10
C GLU A 161 9.37 12.55 4.39
N ALA A 162 10.71 12.53 4.39
CA ALA A 162 11.51 13.72 4.64
C ALA A 162 11.24 14.81 3.60
N MET A 163 11.15 14.44 2.31
CA MET A 163 10.83 15.39 1.22
C MET A 163 9.41 15.93 1.38
N THR A 164 8.42 15.10 1.69
CA THR A 164 7.03 15.53 1.93
C THR A 164 6.95 16.58 3.04
N MET A 165 7.61 16.33 4.17
CA MET A 165 7.64 17.28 5.29
C MET A 165 8.42 18.54 4.97
N ALA A 166 9.47 18.47 4.13
CA ALA A 166 10.18 19.65 3.67
C ALA A 166 9.27 20.56 2.81
N TYR A 167 8.51 19.98 1.88
CA TYR A 167 7.54 20.70 1.08
C TYR A 167 6.41 21.31 1.94
N HIS A 168 5.92 20.56 2.92
CA HIS A 168 4.94 21.09 3.88
C HIS A 168 5.47 22.35 4.60
N ARG A 169 6.66 22.24 5.21
CA ARG A 169 7.24 23.32 6.02
C ARG A 169 7.62 24.54 5.18
N TYR A 170 8.21 24.32 4.02
CA TYR A 170 8.75 25.41 3.18
C TYR A 170 7.70 26.02 2.25
N HIS A 171 6.89 25.18 1.59
CA HIS A 171 5.91 25.63 0.60
C HIS A 171 4.48 25.69 1.14
N ARG A 172 4.22 25.27 2.37
CA ARG A 172 2.89 25.24 2.99
C ARG A 172 1.88 24.39 2.23
N ILE A 173 2.33 23.35 1.55
CA ILE A 173 1.46 22.40 0.90
C ILE A 173 0.72 21.59 1.98
N ASP A 174 -0.55 21.35 1.78
CA ASP A 174 -1.32 20.41 2.60
C ASP A 174 -0.84 18.98 2.32
N THR A 175 -0.08 18.40 3.24
CA THR A 175 0.52 17.07 3.07
C THR A 175 0.05 16.10 4.14
N LYS A 176 -0.13 14.83 3.75
CA LYS A 176 -0.47 13.73 4.64
C LYS A 176 0.52 12.59 4.40
N ILE A 177 0.88 11.86 5.46
CA ILE A 177 1.76 10.69 5.36
C ILE A 177 1.05 9.51 6.02
N VAL A 178 0.79 8.46 5.25
CA VAL A 178 0.25 7.21 5.79
C VAL A 178 1.34 6.16 5.86
N ARG A 179 1.65 5.65 7.05
CA ARG A 179 2.53 4.49 7.26
C ARG A 179 1.69 3.22 7.23
N ILE A 180 1.69 2.59 6.07
CA ILE A 180 0.88 1.41 5.79
C ILE A 180 1.56 0.18 6.37
N PHE A 181 0.83 -0.57 7.22
CA PHE A 181 1.22 -1.89 7.70
C PHE A 181 0.72 -2.99 6.76
N ASN A 182 1.13 -4.25 7.01
CA ASN A 182 0.80 -5.37 6.12
C ASN A 182 -0.69 -5.41 5.78
N THR A 183 -0.98 -5.23 4.52
CA THR A 183 -2.35 -5.20 3.99
C THR A 183 -2.54 -6.32 2.99
N TYR A 184 -3.74 -6.90 2.98
CA TYR A 184 -4.11 -7.98 2.08
C TYR A 184 -5.52 -7.79 1.51
N GLY A 185 -5.80 -8.46 0.40
CA GLY A 185 -7.10 -8.44 -0.25
C GLY A 185 -7.05 -8.85 -1.72
N PRO A 186 -8.19 -8.81 -2.40
CA PRO A 186 -8.27 -8.94 -3.86
C PRO A 186 -7.33 -8.00 -4.60
N ARG A 187 -6.96 -8.32 -5.84
CA ARG A 187 -6.04 -7.56 -6.71
C ARG A 187 -4.57 -7.56 -6.26
N MET A 188 -4.21 -8.28 -5.17
CA MET A 188 -2.80 -8.61 -4.96
C MET A 188 -2.31 -9.56 -6.05
N ARG A 189 -1.03 -9.44 -6.42
CA ARG A 189 -0.42 -10.40 -7.35
C ARG A 189 -0.10 -11.70 -6.61
N LEU A 190 -0.39 -12.84 -7.25
CA LEU A 190 -0.14 -14.16 -6.66
C LEU A 190 1.35 -14.40 -6.36
N ARG A 191 2.24 -13.82 -7.19
CA ARG A 191 3.70 -13.96 -7.09
C ARG A 191 4.36 -12.63 -6.72
N ASP A 192 3.92 -12.00 -5.62
CA ASP A 192 4.55 -10.76 -5.15
C ASP A 192 5.53 -10.96 -3.98
N GLY A 193 5.69 -12.21 -3.52
CA GLY A 193 6.64 -12.56 -2.46
C GLY A 193 6.17 -12.28 -1.04
N ARG A 194 5.03 -11.64 -0.84
CA ARG A 194 4.44 -11.47 0.50
C ARG A 194 3.74 -12.75 0.95
N VAL A 195 3.68 -12.96 2.25
CA VAL A 195 3.21 -14.22 2.85
C VAL A 195 1.75 -14.56 2.50
N VAL A 196 0.85 -13.56 2.43
CA VAL A 196 -0.58 -13.81 2.17
C VAL A 196 -0.81 -14.42 0.78
N PRO A 197 -0.40 -13.78 -0.33
CA PRO A 197 -0.55 -14.38 -1.66
C PRO A 197 0.28 -15.66 -1.82
N ALA A 198 1.46 -15.75 -1.20
CA ALA A 198 2.30 -16.95 -1.28
C ALA A 198 1.59 -18.18 -0.67
N PHE A 199 1.10 -18.05 0.56
CA PHE A 199 0.42 -19.17 1.23
C PHE A 199 -0.90 -19.56 0.55
N ILE A 200 -1.69 -18.58 0.13
CA ILE A 200 -2.93 -18.87 -0.59
C ILE A 200 -2.62 -19.56 -1.93
N GLY A 201 -1.65 -19.07 -2.69
CA GLY A 201 -1.25 -19.66 -3.97
C GLY A 201 -0.73 -21.09 -3.82
N GLN A 202 0.12 -21.35 -2.83
CA GLN A 202 0.65 -22.68 -2.51
C GLN A 202 -0.47 -23.61 -2.08
N ALA A 203 -1.35 -23.18 -1.17
CA ALA A 203 -2.49 -23.97 -0.71
C ALA A 203 -3.43 -24.36 -1.85
N LEU A 204 -3.80 -23.42 -2.73
CA LEU A 204 -4.69 -23.65 -3.87
C LEU A 204 -4.05 -24.54 -4.94
N SER A 205 -2.70 -24.55 -5.02
CA SER A 205 -1.95 -25.41 -5.95
C SER A 205 -1.55 -26.76 -5.34
N GLY A 206 -1.97 -27.05 -4.10
CA GLY A 206 -1.61 -28.29 -3.40
C GLY A 206 -0.12 -28.41 -3.03
N GLN A 207 0.61 -27.29 -3.05
CA GLN A 207 2.03 -27.24 -2.69
C GLN A 207 2.20 -26.98 -1.20
N PRO A 208 3.31 -27.44 -0.57
CA PRO A 208 3.60 -27.10 0.82
C PRO A 208 3.71 -25.58 1.04
N LEU A 209 3.20 -25.08 2.18
CA LEU A 209 3.32 -23.68 2.57
C LEU A 209 4.73 -23.43 3.11
N SER A 210 5.46 -22.50 2.48
CA SER A 210 6.84 -22.16 2.82
C SER A 210 6.91 -21.24 4.03
N VAL A 211 7.18 -21.77 5.20
CA VAL A 211 7.38 -21.02 6.45
C VAL A 211 8.86 -20.75 6.63
N PHE A 212 9.27 -19.48 6.69
CA PHE A 212 10.65 -19.11 6.94
C PHE A 212 10.96 -19.14 8.44
N GLY A 213 12.17 -19.59 8.82
CA GLY A 213 12.53 -19.82 10.22
C GLY A 213 11.67 -20.92 10.86
N ASP A 214 11.37 -20.78 12.14
CA ASP A 214 10.48 -21.68 12.90
C ASP A 214 8.99 -21.23 12.85
N GLY A 215 8.68 -20.13 12.16
CA GLY A 215 7.35 -19.56 12.06
C GLY A 215 6.87 -18.79 13.29
N SER A 216 7.74 -18.53 14.28
CA SER A 216 7.43 -17.77 15.50
C SER A 216 7.34 -16.25 15.26
N GLN A 217 7.95 -15.75 14.19
CA GLN A 217 7.84 -14.33 13.81
C GLN A 217 6.39 -13.90 13.66
N THR A 218 6.06 -12.70 14.15
CA THR A 218 4.69 -12.20 14.17
C THR A 218 4.44 -11.15 13.08
N ARG A 219 3.23 -11.14 12.56
CA ARG A 219 2.71 -10.12 11.65
C ARG A 219 1.27 -9.78 12.02
N SER A 220 0.89 -8.57 11.71
CA SER A 220 -0.50 -8.13 11.76
C SER A 220 -1.01 -7.86 10.35
N PHE A 221 -2.25 -8.24 10.06
CA PHE A 221 -2.80 -8.16 8.71
C PHE A 221 -4.07 -7.31 8.68
N CYS A 222 -4.05 -6.23 7.90
CA CYS A 222 -5.19 -5.35 7.69
C CYS A 222 -5.87 -5.69 6.36
N TYR A 223 -7.19 -5.80 6.36
CA TYR A 223 -7.92 -5.99 5.11
C TYR A 223 -7.98 -4.69 4.32
N VAL A 224 -7.89 -4.79 2.99
CA VAL A 224 -7.73 -3.64 2.10
C VAL A 224 -8.82 -2.58 2.25
N SER A 225 -10.08 -2.95 2.45
CA SER A 225 -11.16 -1.95 2.59
C SER A 225 -11.01 -1.09 3.84
N ASP A 226 -10.53 -1.66 4.95
CA ASP A 226 -10.28 -0.91 6.17
C ASP A 226 -9.12 0.08 5.97
N LEU A 227 -8.04 -0.38 5.30
CA LEU A 227 -6.92 0.49 4.99
C LEU A 227 -7.35 1.67 4.10
N ILE A 228 -8.10 1.41 3.03
CA ILE A 228 -8.57 2.45 2.11
C ILE A 228 -9.49 3.45 2.82
N ASP A 229 -10.35 3.00 3.72
CA ASP A 229 -11.16 3.91 4.55
C ASP A 229 -10.28 4.84 5.41
N GLY A 230 -9.24 4.29 6.05
CA GLY A 230 -8.30 5.09 6.84
C GLY A 230 -7.51 6.08 5.99
N ILE A 231 -7.06 5.69 4.80
CA ILE A 231 -6.37 6.58 3.86
C ILE A 231 -7.30 7.72 3.44
N PHE A 232 -8.55 7.43 3.09
CA PHE A 232 -9.53 8.43 2.70
C PHE A 232 -9.81 9.41 3.85
N LYS A 233 -10.03 8.92 5.07
CA LYS A 233 -10.22 9.75 6.26
C LYS A 233 -9.02 10.66 6.54
N LEU A 234 -7.79 10.13 6.42
CA LEU A 234 -6.57 10.92 6.58
C LEU A 234 -6.47 12.02 5.51
N ALA A 235 -6.79 11.70 4.26
CA ALA A 235 -6.78 12.68 3.17
C ALA A 235 -7.74 13.85 3.41
N MET A 236 -8.89 13.57 4.06
CA MET A 236 -9.92 14.58 4.37
C MET A 236 -9.68 15.31 5.71
N SER A 237 -8.64 14.95 6.47
CA SER A 237 -8.31 15.56 7.76
C SER A 237 -7.37 16.76 7.62
N ASP A 238 -7.26 17.58 8.66
CA ASP A 238 -6.28 18.68 8.76
C ASP A 238 -4.97 18.25 9.44
N PHE A 239 -4.70 16.94 9.51
CA PHE A 239 -3.53 16.41 10.18
C PHE A 239 -2.37 16.16 9.22
N HIS A 240 -1.16 16.62 9.54
CA HIS A 240 -0.02 16.65 8.60
C HIS A 240 1.13 15.71 8.97
N GLU A 241 1.14 15.19 10.19
CA GLU A 241 2.19 14.25 10.60
C GLU A 241 1.89 12.81 10.19
N PRO A 242 2.88 11.90 10.23
CA PRO A 242 2.65 10.49 9.89
C PRO A 242 1.56 9.84 10.75
N VAL A 243 0.75 8.98 10.13
CA VAL A 243 -0.28 8.17 10.79
C VAL A 243 -0.10 6.71 10.40
N ASN A 244 -0.01 5.83 11.39
CA ASN A 244 -0.01 4.39 11.20
C ASN A 244 -1.41 3.88 10.86
N LEU A 245 -1.55 3.18 9.74
CA LEU A 245 -2.76 2.45 9.40
C LEU A 245 -2.45 0.96 9.25
N GLY A 246 -3.14 0.15 10.04
CA GLY A 246 -2.98 -1.29 10.07
C GLY A 246 -3.84 -1.94 11.14
N ASN A 247 -3.80 -3.26 11.22
CA ASN A 247 -4.51 -4.00 12.24
C ASN A 247 -3.56 -4.29 13.42
N PRO A 248 -3.85 -3.91 14.67
CA PRO A 248 -2.99 -4.18 15.82
C PRO A 248 -3.01 -5.65 16.28
N ARG A 249 -3.84 -6.49 15.66
CA ARG A 249 -3.94 -7.91 16.04
C ARG A 249 -2.83 -8.72 15.38
N GLU A 250 -1.87 -9.15 16.18
CA GLU A 250 -0.78 -10.02 15.72
C GLU A 250 -1.17 -11.49 15.67
N MET A 251 -0.52 -12.21 14.77
CA MET A 251 -0.46 -13.67 14.75
C MET A 251 0.91 -14.13 14.27
N THR A 252 1.32 -15.33 14.70
CA THR A 252 2.55 -15.94 14.19
C THR A 252 2.36 -16.40 12.75
N ILE A 253 3.46 -16.47 12.00
CA ILE A 253 3.42 -17.00 10.61
C ILE A 253 2.94 -18.45 10.59
N LYS A 254 3.29 -19.23 11.64
CA LYS A 254 2.78 -20.59 11.78
C LYS A 254 1.25 -20.63 11.96
N GLN A 255 0.70 -19.81 12.88
CA GLN A 255 -0.75 -19.68 13.05
C GLN A 255 -1.46 -19.27 11.75
N PHE A 256 -0.82 -18.36 11.01
CA PHE A 256 -1.35 -17.91 9.71
C PHE A 256 -1.36 -19.05 8.69
N ALA A 257 -0.29 -19.86 8.61
CA ALA A 257 -0.24 -21.03 7.73
C ALA A 257 -1.35 -22.05 8.08
N ASP A 258 -1.51 -22.36 9.37
CA ASP A 258 -2.54 -23.29 9.84
C ASP A 258 -3.96 -22.79 9.47
N GLU A 259 -4.20 -21.48 9.56
CA GLU A 259 -5.48 -20.87 9.21
C GLU A 259 -5.75 -20.91 7.69
N ILE A 260 -4.74 -20.68 6.85
CA ILE A 260 -4.86 -20.81 5.40
C ILE A 260 -5.18 -22.27 5.01
N ILE A 261 -4.49 -23.23 5.60
CA ILE A 261 -4.78 -24.66 5.38
C ILE A 261 -6.24 -24.98 5.73
N ARG A 262 -6.69 -24.52 6.91
CA ARG A 262 -8.08 -24.72 7.37
C ARG A 262 -9.11 -24.10 6.42
N LEU A 263 -8.89 -22.85 5.99
CA LEU A 263 -9.86 -22.10 5.18
C LEU A 263 -9.89 -22.54 3.71
N THR A 264 -8.77 -23.03 3.18
CA THR A 264 -8.72 -23.55 1.80
C THR A 264 -9.18 -25.00 1.70
N GLY A 265 -9.14 -25.74 2.80
CA GLY A 265 -9.42 -27.18 2.84
C GLY A 265 -8.34 -28.01 2.13
N THR A 266 -7.16 -27.44 1.88
CA THR A 266 -6.04 -28.14 1.24
C THR A 266 -5.48 -29.25 2.14
N ARG A 267 -4.86 -30.27 1.52
CA ARG A 267 -4.06 -31.29 2.23
C ARG A 267 -2.57 -30.95 2.26
N ALA A 268 -2.21 -29.75 1.82
CA ALA A 268 -0.82 -29.30 1.84
C ALA A 268 -0.28 -29.23 3.28
N THR A 269 1.01 -29.48 3.41
CA THR A 269 1.75 -29.40 4.69
C THR A 269 2.51 -28.07 4.75
N THR A 270 3.15 -27.77 5.88
CA THR A 270 4.13 -26.68 6.00
C THR A 270 5.53 -27.21 5.76
N GLU A 271 6.34 -26.42 5.01
CA GLU A 271 7.77 -26.65 4.81
C GLU A 271 8.55 -25.48 5.43
N PHE A 272 9.54 -25.78 6.29
CA PHE A 272 10.36 -24.76 6.91
C PHE A 272 11.59 -24.44 6.09
N LYS A 273 11.89 -23.14 5.88
CA LYS A 273 13.02 -22.63 5.07
C LYS A 273 13.86 -21.65 5.88
N PRO A 274 15.16 -21.45 5.54
CA PRO A 274 15.99 -20.45 6.21
C PRO A 274 15.37 -19.05 6.15
N LEU A 275 15.52 -18.27 7.23
CA LEU A 275 15.07 -16.87 7.25
C LEU A 275 15.83 -16.03 6.23
N PRO A 276 15.15 -15.13 5.49
CA PRO A 276 15.81 -14.11 4.69
C PRO A 276 16.64 -13.15 5.55
N VAL A 277 17.66 -12.55 4.95
CA VAL A 277 18.49 -11.52 5.59
C VAL A 277 17.64 -10.27 5.87
N ASP A 278 17.81 -9.67 7.04
CA ASP A 278 17.13 -8.43 7.49
C ASP A 278 15.58 -8.54 7.54
N ASP A 279 15.00 -9.75 7.63
CA ASP A 279 13.54 -9.88 7.80
C ASP A 279 13.14 -9.49 9.23
N PRO A 280 12.24 -8.49 9.43
CA PRO A 280 11.85 -8.05 10.76
C PRO A 280 11.22 -9.18 11.58
N LYS A 281 11.58 -9.29 12.88
CA LYS A 281 11.04 -10.33 13.76
C LYS A 281 9.60 -10.06 14.17
N VAL A 282 9.26 -8.78 14.41
CA VAL A 282 7.93 -8.34 14.88
C VAL A 282 7.47 -7.12 14.07
N ARG A 283 6.16 -7.05 13.80
CA ARG A 283 5.57 -5.91 13.10
C ARG A 283 4.12 -5.71 13.52
N GLN A 284 3.89 -4.70 14.40
CA GLN A 284 2.56 -4.38 14.93
C GLN A 284 2.38 -2.86 15.01
N PRO A 285 1.34 -2.26 14.37
CA PRO A 285 1.08 -0.85 14.52
C PRO A 285 0.53 -0.50 15.90
N ASP A 286 1.02 0.58 16.50
CA ASP A 286 0.21 1.36 17.42
C ASP A 286 -0.71 2.25 16.54
N ILE A 287 -2.01 2.13 16.72
CA ILE A 287 -3.03 2.88 15.97
C ILE A 287 -3.76 3.91 16.83
N SER A 288 -3.22 4.24 17.99
CA SER A 288 -3.84 5.21 18.91
C SER A 288 -4.08 6.55 18.25
N ARG A 289 -3.10 7.03 17.46
CA ARG A 289 -3.21 8.28 16.70
C ARG A 289 -4.34 8.22 15.66
N ALA A 290 -4.45 7.12 14.90
CA ALA A 290 -5.52 6.95 13.92
C ALA A 290 -6.91 6.92 14.58
N LYS A 291 -7.05 6.30 15.76
CA LYS A 291 -8.29 6.31 16.54
C LYS A 291 -8.65 7.71 17.00
N GLU A 292 -7.69 8.43 17.57
CA GLU A 292 -7.93 9.77 18.13
C GLU A 292 -8.26 10.81 17.07
N ILE A 293 -7.51 10.82 15.95
CA ILE A 293 -7.61 11.90 14.96
C ILE A 293 -8.63 11.60 13.87
N LEU A 294 -8.77 10.32 13.47
CA LEU A 294 -9.58 9.91 12.34
C LEU A 294 -10.86 9.17 12.74
N ASP A 295 -11.06 8.88 14.03
CA ASP A 295 -12.09 7.92 14.47
C ASP A 295 -12.04 6.65 13.61
N TRP A 296 -10.82 6.09 13.47
CA TRP A 296 -10.56 4.95 12.60
C TRP A 296 -9.95 3.77 13.35
N GLU A 297 -10.49 2.61 13.11
CA GLU A 297 -9.93 1.32 13.46
C GLU A 297 -10.35 0.25 12.42
N PRO A 298 -9.57 -0.83 12.24
CA PRO A 298 -9.95 -1.90 11.32
C PRO A 298 -11.17 -2.66 11.84
N ARG A 299 -12.15 -2.89 10.97
CA ARG A 299 -13.46 -3.49 11.30
C ARG A 299 -13.65 -4.87 10.69
N VAL A 300 -12.99 -5.16 9.55
CA VAL A 300 -13.14 -6.45 8.86
C VAL A 300 -12.43 -7.53 9.66
N ARG A 301 -13.18 -8.56 10.01
CA ARG A 301 -12.62 -9.73 10.69
C ARG A 301 -11.66 -10.45 9.77
N PHE A 302 -10.54 -10.93 10.33
CA PHE A 302 -9.49 -11.62 9.57
C PHE A 302 -10.04 -12.76 8.69
N GLU A 303 -10.86 -13.65 9.27
CA GLU A 303 -11.45 -14.78 8.54
C GLU A 303 -12.32 -14.34 7.35
N GLU A 304 -13.08 -13.26 7.51
CA GLU A 304 -13.92 -12.71 6.43
C GLU A 304 -13.06 -12.19 5.28
N GLY A 305 -12.05 -11.37 5.59
CA GLY A 305 -11.16 -10.79 4.58
C GLY A 305 -10.35 -11.86 3.85
N ILE A 306 -9.85 -12.88 4.58
CA ILE A 306 -9.09 -13.99 3.97
C ILE A 306 -9.98 -14.84 3.05
N LYS A 307 -11.23 -15.14 3.41
CA LYS A 307 -12.15 -15.87 2.54
C LYS A 307 -12.36 -15.14 1.20
N LYS A 308 -12.61 -13.83 1.24
CA LYS A 308 -12.74 -12.98 0.02
C LYS A 308 -11.46 -13.01 -0.82
N THR A 309 -10.30 -13.01 -0.17
CA THR A 309 -9.00 -13.04 -0.85
C THR A 309 -8.72 -14.40 -1.49
N ILE A 310 -9.06 -15.50 -0.80
CA ILE A 310 -8.95 -16.87 -1.33
C ILE A 310 -9.84 -17.04 -2.57
N GLU A 311 -11.07 -16.54 -2.51
CA GLU A 311 -12.02 -16.61 -3.62
C GLU A 311 -11.49 -15.88 -4.85
N TYR A 312 -11.01 -14.64 -4.68
CA TYR A 312 -10.36 -13.88 -5.74
C TYR A 312 -9.20 -14.66 -6.40
N PHE A 313 -8.33 -15.30 -5.60
CA PHE A 313 -7.22 -16.06 -6.16
C PHE A 313 -7.67 -17.36 -6.84
N ARG A 314 -8.74 -18.00 -6.38
CA ARG A 314 -9.33 -19.16 -7.09
C ARG A 314 -9.82 -18.77 -8.48
N GLU A 315 -10.56 -17.68 -8.58
CA GLU A 315 -11.05 -17.15 -9.86
C GLU A 315 -9.88 -16.78 -10.78
N SER A 316 -8.87 -16.08 -10.23
CA SER A 316 -7.68 -15.68 -10.99
C SER A 316 -6.86 -16.86 -11.51
N LEU A 317 -6.83 -17.99 -10.79
CA LEU A 317 -6.15 -19.22 -11.22
C LEU A 317 -6.98 -20.04 -12.21
N ALA A 318 -8.30 -19.93 -12.18
CA ALA A 318 -9.20 -20.62 -13.08
C ALA A 318 -9.41 -19.87 -14.42
N ALA A 319 -9.11 -18.56 -14.46
CA ALA A 319 -9.25 -17.77 -15.68
C ALA A 319 -8.27 -18.27 -16.77
N PRO A 320 -8.71 -18.47 -18.02
CA PRO A 320 -7.82 -18.80 -19.12
C PRO A 320 -6.77 -17.70 -19.31
N ARG A 321 -5.51 -18.12 -19.47
CA ARG A 321 -4.36 -17.23 -19.70
C ARG A 321 -4.38 -16.66 -21.10
#